data_b5d6d0bfd93f27003a3adcef15339518
#
_entry.id   b5d6d0bfd93f27003a3adcef15339518
#
_cell.length_a   1.000
_cell.length_b   1.000
_cell.length_c   1.000
_cell.angle_alpha   90.00
_cell.angle_beta   90.00
_cell.angle_gamma   90.00
#
_symmetry.space_group_name_H-M   'P 1'
#
loop_
_entity.id
_entity.type
_entity.pdbx_description
1 polymer ?
#
loop_
_entity_poly.entity_id
_entity_poly.type
_entity_poly.pdbx_seq_one_letter_code
_entity_poly.pdbx_strand_id
1 'polypeptide(L)'
;MKLKSLLWTLGLKPKAQIYGTKQVRFSLAKEGEIEFEKWQHPKDYFHPFEQKLVDQLRQFIEPGDTVIDIGAHCGDFSVPLALAAGESGVVFAWEPNPYVYSVLEKNAKLNRGKTNIVPVQAAAAKSNGFLEFNYSDPGYCNGGCFEGISRWKHGHPYRLNVPARRVTDWLTQRYPERLSRVRFIKIDAEGYDLQVLQSVEAIVRQQRPYLLVEVFQFLSLERRQTLWRFLDQLGYDIHHTVGDYGVEPGVQIAETDVMNWRHYDVVALPRQQASSRAAA
;
A
#
# COMPACT_ATOMS: atom_id res chain seq x y z
N MET A 1 -29.83 0.77 -11.74
CA MET A 1 -28.80 1.70 -12.29
C MET A 1 -29.11 3.10 -11.73
N LYS A 2 -28.15 3.75 -11.05
CA LYS A 2 -28.38 5.11 -10.53
C LYS A 2 -28.45 6.07 -11.74
N LEU A 3 -29.39 7.01 -11.76
CA LEU A 3 -29.57 8.04 -12.82
C LEU A 3 -28.23 8.70 -13.22
N LYS A 4 -27.36 8.94 -12.23
CA LYS A 4 -26.00 9.45 -12.39
C LYS A 4 -25.12 8.58 -13.31
N SER A 5 -25.20 7.24 -13.22
CA SER A 5 -24.44 6.32 -14.07
C SER A 5 -24.90 6.38 -15.53
N LEU A 6 -26.20 6.56 -15.75
CA LEU A 6 -26.77 6.69 -17.09
C LEU A 6 -26.29 7.99 -17.76
N LEU A 7 -26.36 9.12 -17.04
CA LEU A 7 -25.91 10.43 -17.55
C LEU A 7 -24.42 10.39 -17.89
N TRP A 8 -23.60 9.72 -17.10
CA TRP A 8 -22.16 9.59 -17.31
C TRP A 8 -21.83 8.69 -18.52
N THR A 9 -22.62 7.65 -18.74
CA THR A 9 -22.51 6.80 -19.95
C THR A 9 -22.84 7.59 -21.22
N LEU A 10 -23.72 8.59 -21.11
CA LEU A 10 -24.07 9.52 -22.19
C LEU A 10 -23.07 10.68 -22.36
N GLY A 11 -21.92 10.64 -21.68
CA GLY A 11 -20.89 11.67 -21.78
C GLY A 11 -21.12 12.92 -20.92
N LEU A 12 -22.22 13.00 -20.17
CA LEU A 12 -22.55 14.11 -19.28
C LEU A 12 -21.89 13.93 -17.90
N LYS A 13 -20.55 13.87 -17.88
CA LYS A 13 -19.76 13.75 -16.65
C LYS A 13 -19.03 15.05 -16.35
N PRO A 14 -18.81 15.39 -15.05
CA PRO A 14 -17.98 16.52 -14.67
C PRO A 14 -16.58 16.43 -15.31
N LYS A 15 -16.00 17.57 -15.64
CA LYS A 15 -14.59 17.62 -16.10
C LYS A 15 -13.66 17.15 -14.98
N ALA A 16 -12.53 16.57 -15.38
CA ALA A 16 -11.47 16.24 -14.44
C ALA A 16 -11.04 17.49 -13.65
N GLN A 17 -10.78 17.31 -12.36
CA GLN A 17 -10.39 18.39 -11.44
C GLN A 17 -9.07 18.06 -10.79
N ILE A 18 -8.22 19.06 -10.63
CA ILE A 18 -6.95 18.94 -9.92
C ILE A 18 -7.09 19.69 -8.60
N TYR A 19 -6.72 19.04 -7.51
CA TYR A 19 -6.75 19.63 -6.18
C TYR A 19 -5.34 19.92 -5.69
N GLY A 20 -5.18 21.08 -5.05
CA GLY A 20 -3.92 21.49 -4.44
C GLY A 20 -3.63 20.75 -3.11
N THR A 21 -2.63 21.23 -2.41
CA THR A 21 -2.25 20.75 -1.09
C THR A 21 -2.28 21.86 -0.06
N LYS A 22 -2.35 21.48 1.22
CA LYS A 22 -2.18 22.39 2.36
C LYS A 22 -1.17 21.76 3.30
N GLN A 23 -0.10 22.48 3.60
CA GLN A 23 0.88 22.05 4.60
C GLN A 23 0.25 22.08 5.99
N VAL A 24 0.46 20.99 6.73
CA VAL A 24 0.09 20.81 8.14
C VAL A 24 1.31 20.33 8.93
N ARG A 25 1.28 20.49 10.25
CA ARG A 25 2.33 20.06 11.15
C ARG A 25 1.75 19.19 12.25
N PHE A 26 2.52 18.18 12.65
CA PHE A 26 2.22 17.29 13.76
C PHE A 26 3.37 17.33 14.74
N SER A 27 3.07 17.41 16.02
CA SER A 27 4.08 17.27 17.08
C SER A 27 4.03 15.85 17.61
N LEU A 28 5.02 15.04 17.27
CA LEU A 28 5.18 13.68 17.76
C LEU A 28 6.15 13.65 18.92
N ALA A 29 5.83 12.91 19.99
CA ALA A 29 6.56 12.95 21.25
C ALA A 29 8.05 12.58 21.12
N LYS A 30 8.40 11.67 20.20
CA LYS A 30 9.79 11.20 19.98
C LYS A 30 10.42 11.83 18.73
N GLU A 31 9.61 12.14 17.73
CA GLU A 31 10.08 12.62 16.41
C GLU A 31 10.14 14.16 16.34
N GLY A 32 9.48 14.87 17.29
CA GLY A 32 9.30 16.33 17.23
C GLY A 32 8.34 16.74 16.13
N GLU A 33 8.54 17.93 15.55
CA GLU A 33 7.67 18.46 14.49
C GLU A 33 7.85 17.70 13.18
N ILE A 34 6.73 17.23 12.61
CA ILE A 34 6.65 16.57 11.30
C ILE A 34 5.75 17.39 10.41
N GLU A 35 6.26 17.75 9.25
CA GLU A 35 5.52 18.48 8.21
C GLU A 35 4.89 17.52 7.22
N PHE A 36 3.68 17.86 6.72
CA PHE A 36 2.96 17.05 5.75
C PHE A 36 2.12 17.92 4.82
N GLU A 37 2.17 17.65 3.54
CA GLU A 37 1.30 18.24 2.51
C GLU A 37 0.02 17.41 2.41
N LYS A 38 -1.05 17.92 3.05
CA LYS A 38 -2.37 17.28 2.97
C LYS A 38 -3.01 17.58 1.62
N TRP A 39 -3.47 16.55 0.91
CA TRP A 39 -4.24 16.72 -0.32
C TRP A 39 -5.59 17.37 -0.03
N GLN A 40 -6.00 18.37 -0.84
CA GLN A 40 -7.24 19.11 -0.65
C GLN A 40 -8.41 18.51 -1.45
N HIS A 41 -8.33 17.23 -1.79
CA HIS A 41 -9.42 16.53 -2.46
C HIS A 41 -10.60 16.33 -1.49
N PRO A 42 -11.88 16.64 -1.88
CA PRO A 42 -13.03 16.58 -0.97
C PRO A 42 -13.38 15.20 -0.43
N LYS A 43 -12.87 14.14 -1.08
CA LYS A 43 -13.08 12.74 -0.67
C LYS A 43 -11.83 12.10 -0.07
N ASP A 44 -10.75 12.87 0.02
CA ASP A 44 -9.55 12.42 0.71
C ASP A 44 -9.84 12.35 2.21
N TYR A 45 -9.65 11.19 2.79
CA TYR A 45 -9.83 10.98 4.21
C TYR A 45 -8.47 10.93 4.88
N PHE A 46 -7.98 12.09 5.25
CA PHE A 46 -6.69 12.22 5.89
C PHE A 46 -6.75 11.78 7.36
N HIS A 47 -5.91 10.84 7.74
CA HIS A 47 -5.66 10.45 9.13
C HIS A 47 -4.39 11.13 9.64
N PRO A 48 -4.48 11.95 10.71
CA PRO A 48 -3.30 12.44 11.40
C PRO A 48 -2.49 11.26 11.94
N PHE A 49 -1.18 11.23 11.66
CA PHE A 49 -0.36 10.20 12.28
C PHE A 49 -0.04 10.53 13.72
N GLU A 50 -0.02 9.47 14.53
CA GLU A 50 0.28 9.54 15.93
C GLU A 50 1.62 8.84 16.21
N GLN A 51 2.27 9.22 17.32
CA GLN A 51 3.48 8.54 17.77
C GLN A 51 3.28 7.02 17.93
N LYS A 52 2.07 6.62 18.35
CA LYS A 52 1.71 5.21 18.52
C LYS A 52 1.94 4.39 17.26
N LEU A 53 1.55 4.92 16.07
CA LEU A 53 1.77 4.21 14.81
C LEU A 53 3.26 4.01 14.52
N VAL A 54 4.08 5.04 14.71
CA VAL A 54 5.54 4.94 14.52
C VAL A 54 6.16 3.93 15.50
N ASP A 55 5.72 3.94 16.75
CA ASP A 55 6.18 2.98 17.76
C ASP A 55 5.77 1.53 17.45
N GLN A 56 4.57 1.32 16.91
CA GLN A 56 4.11 0.01 16.43
C GLN A 56 4.94 -0.47 15.22
N LEU A 57 5.20 0.41 14.25
CA LEU A 57 6.03 0.09 13.08
C LEU A 57 7.46 -0.30 13.48
N ARG A 58 8.02 0.31 14.52
CA ARG A 58 9.35 -0.02 15.08
C ARG A 58 9.44 -1.41 15.72
N GLN A 59 8.33 -2.11 15.89
CA GLN A 59 8.37 -3.53 16.28
C GLN A 59 8.78 -4.43 15.09
N PHE A 60 8.66 -3.92 13.87
CA PHE A 60 8.93 -4.64 12.62
C PHE A 60 10.08 -4.05 11.81
N ILE A 61 10.38 -2.77 11.98
CA ILE A 61 11.30 -1.98 11.17
C ILE A 61 12.38 -1.39 12.06
N GLU A 62 13.64 -1.59 11.69
CA GLU A 62 14.81 -1.02 12.36
C GLU A 62 15.42 0.13 11.53
N PRO A 63 16.16 1.06 12.15
CA PRO A 63 16.90 2.08 11.42
C PRO A 63 17.86 1.45 10.40
N GLY A 64 17.78 1.92 9.14
CA GLY A 64 18.57 1.39 8.02
C GLY A 64 17.86 0.36 7.17
N ASP A 65 16.69 -0.11 7.56
CA ASP A 65 15.90 -1.04 6.79
C ASP A 65 15.35 -0.43 5.49
N THR A 66 15.03 -1.31 4.57
CA THR A 66 14.28 -1.00 3.34
C THR A 66 12.84 -1.40 3.51
N VAL A 67 11.95 -0.48 3.20
CA VAL A 67 10.50 -0.66 3.22
C VAL A 67 9.93 -0.45 1.82
N ILE A 68 8.95 -1.25 1.44
CA ILE A 68 8.20 -1.09 0.20
C ILE A 68 6.76 -0.77 0.57
N ASP A 69 6.27 0.40 0.14
CA ASP A 69 4.89 0.84 0.35
C ASP A 69 4.17 0.91 -0.99
N ILE A 70 3.26 -0.02 -1.24
CA ILE A 70 2.51 -0.12 -2.50
C ILE A 70 1.09 0.37 -2.27
N GLY A 71 0.64 1.32 -3.09
CA GLY A 71 -0.55 2.12 -2.85
C GLY A 71 -0.28 3.22 -1.82
N ALA A 72 0.85 3.92 -2.02
CA ALA A 72 1.35 4.92 -1.08
C ALA A 72 0.47 6.18 -0.98
N HIS A 73 -0.47 6.36 -1.92
CA HIS A 73 -1.40 7.48 -1.97
C HIS A 73 -0.67 8.84 -1.80
N CYS A 74 -1.07 9.67 -0.88
CA CYS A 74 -0.38 10.94 -0.59
C CYS A 74 0.84 10.78 0.35
N GLY A 75 1.15 9.57 0.80
CA GLY A 75 2.28 9.28 1.70
C GLY A 75 1.93 9.31 3.18
N ASP A 76 0.65 9.27 3.52
CA ASP A 76 0.15 9.26 4.90
C ASP A 76 0.62 8.05 5.70
N PHE A 77 0.85 6.91 5.03
CA PHE A 77 1.51 5.75 5.63
C PHE A 77 3.03 5.72 5.36
N SER A 78 3.48 6.24 4.20
CA SER A 78 4.91 6.28 3.85
C SER A 78 5.75 7.11 4.83
N VAL A 79 5.20 8.24 5.35
CA VAL A 79 5.92 9.08 6.32
C VAL A 79 6.14 8.36 7.65
N PRO A 80 5.15 7.76 8.32
CA PRO A 80 5.36 6.93 9.51
C PRO A 80 6.34 5.76 9.27
N LEU A 81 6.25 5.06 8.13
CA LEU A 81 7.20 4.01 7.75
C LEU A 81 8.64 4.55 7.67
N ALA A 82 8.81 5.71 7.05
CA ALA A 82 10.14 6.33 6.93
C ALA A 82 10.68 6.84 8.27
N LEU A 83 9.83 7.33 9.18
CA LEU A 83 10.22 7.66 10.54
C LEU A 83 10.67 6.41 11.32
N ALA A 84 10.04 5.26 11.10
CA ALA A 84 10.46 4.01 11.71
C ALA A 84 11.81 3.52 11.15
N ALA A 85 12.00 3.58 9.82
CA ALA A 85 13.24 3.18 9.15
C ALA A 85 14.40 4.17 9.38
N GLY A 86 14.11 5.40 9.81
CA GLY A 86 15.08 6.45 10.05
C GLY A 86 15.78 6.97 8.79
N GLU A 87 16.64 7.97 8.92
CA GLU A 87 17.35 8.62 7.82
C GLU A 87 18.22 7.64 6.98
N SER A 88 18.82 6.65 7.64
CA SER A 88 19.66 5.62 6.98
C SER A 88 18.88 4.54 6.25
N GLY A 89 17.60 4.38 6.60
CA GLY A 89 16.67 3.49 5.88
C GLY A 89 16.14 4.12 4.60
N VAL A 90 15.23 3.42 3.92
CA VAL A 90 14.54 3.94 2.73
C VAL A 90 13.15 3.34 2.60
N VAL A 91 12.18 4.17 2.25
CA VAL A 91 10.84 3.73 1.83
C VAL A 91 10.68 3.94 0.34
N PHE A 92 10.47 2.87 -0.42
CA PHE A 92 10.08 2.95 -1.83
C PHE A 92 8.55 3.01 -1.90
N ALA A 93 8.03 4.22 -2.12
CA ALA A 93 6.60 4.53 -2.09
C ALA A 93 6.01 4.54 -3.51
N TRP A 94 5.18 3.54 -3.81
CA TRP A 94 4.62 3.30 -5.14
C TRP A 94 3.20 3.84 -5.24
N GLU A 95 3.00 4.82 -6.12
CA GLU A 95 1.69 5.40 -6.40
C GLU A 95 1.53 5.64 -7.91
N PRO A 96 0.62 4.91 -8.58
CA PRO A 96 0.47 5.04 -10.03
C PRO A 96 -0.30 6.28 -10.47
N ASN A 97 -1.18 6.81 -9.63
CA ASN A 97 -2.06 7.93 -9.96
C ASN A 97 -1.29 9.26 -9.97
N PRO A 98 -1.12 9.94 -11.12
CA PRO A 98 -0.31 11.15 -11.20
C PRO A 98 -0.83 12.31 -10.34
N TYR A 99 -2.14 12.35 -10.07
CA TYR A 99 -2.75 13.42 -9.28
C TYR A 99 -2.33 13.35 -7.81
N VAL A 100 -2.47 12.18 -7.19
CA VAL A 100 -2.05 11.98 -5.81
C VAL A 100 -0.55 11.78 -5.69
N TYR A 101 0.11 11.18 -6.70
CA TYR A 101 1.58 11.06 -6.74
C TYR A 101 2.27 12.43 -6.60
N SER A 102 1.72 13.49 -7.19
CA SER A 102 2.25 14.85 -7.04
C SER A 102 2.27 15.33 -5.59
N VAL A 103 1.37 14.81 -4.75
CA VAL A 103 1.32 15.08 -3.31
C VAL A 103 2.35 14.21 -2.57
N LEU A 104 2.42 12.92 -2.90
CA LEU A 104 3.45 12.01 -2.38
C LEU A 104 4.87 12.55 -2.64
N GLU A 105 5.13 13.05 -3.84
CA GLU A 105 6.43 13.64 -4.19
C GLU A 105 6.79 14.86 -3.32
N LYS A 106 5.81 15.67 -2.93
CA LYS A 106 6.03 16.79 -1.99
C LYS A 106 6.35 16.24 -0.59
N ASN A 107 5.56 15.28 -0.10
CA ASN A 107 5.78 14.66 1.21
C ASN A 107 7.13 13.97 1.32
N ALA A 108 7.59 13.32 0.25
CA ALA A 108 8.91 12.71 0.19
C ALA A 108 10.09 13.71 0.32
N LYS A 109 9.85 15.00 0.06
CA LYS A 109 10.85 16.07 0.17
C LYS A 109 10.87 16.76 1.53
N LEU A 110 9.84 16.52 2.34
CA LEU A 110 9.73 17.06 3.70
C LEU A 110 10.53 16.20 4.70
N ASN A 111 10.67 16.73 5.91
CA ASN A 111 11.27 16.05 7.07
C ASN A 111 12.68 15.48 6.81
N ARG A 112 13.48 16.19 6.01
CA ARG A 112 14.89 15.80 5.74
C ARG A 112 15.67 15.66 7.05
N GLY A 113 16.53 14.64 7.11
CA GLY A 113 17.23 14.26 8.34
C GLY A 113 16.43 13.38 9.29
N LYS A 114 15.15 13.09 8.98
CA LYS A 114 14.31 12.15 9.73
C LYS A 114 13.75 11.03 8.85
N THR A 115 13.48 11.33 7.57
CA THR A 115 12.86 10.42 6.63
C THR A 115 13.66 10.33 5.32
N ASN A 116 13.58 9.18 4.67
CA ASN A 116 14.12 8.94 3.34
C ASN A 116 13.07 8.18 2.52
N ILE A 117 12.33 8.90 1.68
CA ILE A 117 11.26 8.35 0.84
C ILE A 117 11.64 8.54 -0.62
N VAL A 118 11.60 7.47 -1.39
CA VAL A 118 11.78 7.45 -2.84
C VAL A 118 10.43 7.19 -3.49
N PRO A 119 9.73 8.21 -3.99
CA PRO A 119 8.43 8.04 -4.63
C PRO A 119 8.62 7.43 -6.03
N VAL A 120 7.74 6.48 -6.39
CA VAL A 120 7.77 5.77 -7.68
C VAL A 120 6.40 5.89 -8.33
N GLN A 121 6.33 6.63 -9.46
CA GLN A 121 5.08 6.81 -10.21
C GLN A 121 4.81 5.61 -11.11
N ALA A 122 4.42 4.49 -10.53
CA ALA A 122 4.03 3.28 -11.25
C ALA A 122 3.14 2.39 -10.40
N ALA A 123 2.29 1.61 -11.04
CA ALA A 123 1.63 0.47 -10.41
C ALA A 123 2.62 -0.68 -10.24
N ALA A 124 2.62 -1.30 -9.08
CA ALA A 124 3.30 -2.57 -8.89
C ALA A 124 2.54 -3.68 -9.62
N ALA A 125 3.21 -4.40 -10.54
CA ALA A 125 2.58 -5.39 -11.40
C ALA A 125 3.52 -6.56 -11.72
N LYS A 126 2.97 -7.65 -12.27
CA LYS A 126 3.74 -8.84 -12.69
C LYS A 126 4.63 -8.57 -13.89
N SER A 127 4.32 -7.57 -14.70
CA SER A 127 5.06 -7.22 -15.91
C SER A 127 5.15 -5.72 -16.11
N ASN A 128 6.20 -5.29 -16.82
CA ASN A 128 6.32 -3.91 -17.24
C ASN A 128 5.32 -3.59 -18.35
N GLY A 129 4.78 -2.37 -18.35
CA GLY A 129 3.81 -1.93 -19.35
C GLY A 129 2.92 -0.82 -18.83
N PHE A 130 1.63 -0.92 -19.12
CA PHE A 130 0.59 0.00 -18.66
C PHE A 130 -0.61 -0.79 -18.13
N LEU A 131 -1.27 -0.23 -17.11
CA LEU A 131 -2.54 -0.73 -16.58
C LEU A 131 -3.61 0.36 -16.70
N GLU A 132 -4.84 -0.02 -17.00
CA GLU A 132 -5.99 0.89 -16.95
C GLU A 132 -6.59 0.90 -15.56
N PHE A 133 -6.48 2.07 -14.89
CA PHE A 133 -7.15 2.33 -13.62
C PHE A 133 -8.48 3.04 -13.86
N ASN A 134 -9.48 2.68 -13.07
CA ASN A 134 -10.82 3.21 -13.16
C ASN A 134 -11.19 3.96 -11.88
N TYR A 135 -11.71 5.19 -12.02
CA TYR A 135 -12.04 6.08 -10.92
C TYR A 135 -13.50 6.51 -10.94
N SER A 136 -14.07 6.71 -9.75
CA SER A 136 -15.48 7.06 -9.56
C SER A 136 -15.74 8.58 -9.45
N ASP A 137 -14.70 9.39 -9.38
CA ASP A 137 -14.80 10.84 -9.18
C ASP A 137 -13.88 11.63 -10.14
N PRO A 138 -14.21 12.93 -10.39
CA PRO A 138 -13.46 13.75 -11.32
C PRO A 138 -12.06 14.15 -10.84
N GLY A 139 -11.75 13.97 -9.56
CA GLY A 139 -10.44 14.27 -8.97
C GLY A 139 -9.56 13.04 -8.84
N TYR A 140 -10.05 11.87 -9.30
CA TYR A 140 -9.29 10.62 -9.30
C TYR A 140 -8.83 10.16 -7.90
N CYS A 141 -9.66 10.34 -6.85
CA CYS A 141 -9.32 9.91 -5.50
C CYS A 141 -9.55 8.41 -5.31
N ASN A 142 -10.78 7.95 -5.62
CA ASN A 142 -11.18 6.57 -5.34
C ASN A 142 -11.20 5.75 -6.62
N GLY A 143 -10.24 4.87 -6.78
CA GLY A 143 -10.12 4.02 -7.94
C GLY A 143 -8.94 3.08 -7.89
N GLY A 144 -8.92 2.14 -8.81
CA GLY A 144 -7.88 1.12 -8.87
C GLY A 144 -8.00 0.27 -10.13
N CYS A 145 -7.23 -0.80 -10.18
CA CYS A 145 -7.29 -1.81 -11.23
C CYS A 145 -8.26 -2.92 -10.80
N PHE A 146 -9.54 -2.78 -11.16
CA PHE A 146 -10.61 -3.69 -10.76
C PHE A 146 -10.75 -4.89 -11.71
N GLU A 147 -9.85 -5.85 -11.66
CA GLU A 147 -9.99 -7.09 -12.40
C GLU A 147 -11.17 -7.93 -11.87
N GLY A 148 -12.10 -8.28 -12.76
CA GLY A 148 -13.25 -9.15 -12.44
C GLY A 148 -14.35 -8.50 -11.60
N ILE A 149 -14.31 -7.20 -11.35
CA ILE A 149 -15.39 -6.46 -10.71
C ILE A 149 -16.29 -5.86 -11.81
N SER A 150 -17.59 -6.16 -11.76
CA SER A 150 -18.55 -5.73 -12.78
C SER A 150 -18.60 -4.20 -12.92
N ARG A 151 -18.32 -3.70 -14.11
CA ARG A 151 -18.43 -2.27 -14.49
C ARG A 151 -19.82 -1.68 -14.20
N TRP A 152 -20.86 -2.50 -14.22
CA TRP A 152 -22.24 -2.10 -13.93
C TRP A 152 -22.50 -1.78 -12.47
N LYS A 153 -21.71 -2.37 -11.56
CA LYS A 153 -21.86 -2.13 -10.11
C LYS A 153 -21.19 -0.84 -9.65
N HIS A 154 -20.17 -0.33 -10.33
CA HIS A 154 -19.31 0.74 -9.81
C HIS A 154 -19.27 2.03 -10.65
N GLY A 155 -19.83 2.08 -11.87
CA GLY A 155 -19.96 3.33 -12.65
C GLY A 155 -18.69 4.20 -12.65
N HIS A 156 -17.53 3.61 -13.01
CA HIS A 156 -16.23 4.32 -13.03
C HIS A 156 -16.04 5.03 -14.39
N PRO A 157 -16.42 6.31 -14.51
CA PRO A 157 -16.41 7.01 -15.81
C PRO A 157 -15.03 7.59 -16.16
N TYR A 158 -14.10 7.63 -15.20
CA TYR A 158 -12.78 8.21 -15.39
C TYR A 158 -11.74 7.09 -15.46
N ARG A 159 -10.92 7.12 -16.51
CA ARG A 159 -9.87 6.13 -16.74
C ARG A 159 -8.52 6.79 -16.85
N LEU A 160 -7.51 6.14 -16.29
CA LEU A 160 -6.12 6.51 -16.45
C LEU A 160 -5.32 5.30 -16.89
N ASN A 161 -4.49 5.47 -17.92
CA ASN A 161 -3.44 4.53 -18.23
C ASN A 161 -2.22 4.90 -17.41
N VAL A 162 -1.86 4.05 -16.46
CA VAL A 162 -0.75 4.27 -15.55
C VAL A 162 0.42 3.35 -15.88
N PRO A 163 1.67 3.80 -15.74
CA PRO A 163 2.83 2.92 -15.89
C PRO A 163 2.74 1.75 -14.92
N ALA A 164 3.09 0.56 -15.38
CA ALA A 164 3.18 -0.66 -14.58
C ALA A 164 4.62 -1.18 -14.59
N ARG A 165 5.14 -1.62 -13.44
CA ARG A 165 6.51 -2.13 -13.29
C ARG A 165 6.54 -3.32 -12.33
N ARG A 166 7.43 -4.27 -12.61
CA ARG A 166 7.79 -5.31 -11.64
C ARG A 166 8.69 -4.68 -10.58
N VAL A 167 8.23 -4.72 -9.34
CA VAL A 167 8.95 -4.12 -8.19
C VAL A 167 10.34 -4.74 -8.04
N THR A 168 10.42 -6.08 -8.11
CA THR A 168 11.71 -6.80 -7.99
C THR A 168 12.72 -6.35 -9.04
N ASP A 169 12.31 -6.27 -10.32
CA ASP A 169 13.20 -5.88 -11.41
C ASP A 169 13.66 -4.43 -11.25
N TRP A 170 12.72 -3.54 -10.86
CA TRP A 170 13.00 -2.13 -10.65
C TRP A 170 14.01 -1.90 -9.52
N LEU A 171 13.84 -2.61 -8.39
CA LEU A 171 14.76 -2.54 -7.27
C LEU A 171 16.13 -3.14 -7.62
N THR A 172 16.15 -4.31 -8.26
CA THR A 172 17.41 -4.96 -8.67
C THR A 172 18.26 -4.08 -9.60
N GLN A 173 17.59 -3.34 -10.49
CA GLN A 173 18.29 -2.47 -11.46
C GLN A 173 18.77 -1.16 -10.85
N ARG A 174 18.06 -0.60 -9.89
CA ARG A 174 18.31 0.77 -9.39
C ARG A 174 18.91 0.84 -8.00
N TYR A 175 18.60 -0.16 -7.16
CA TYR A 175 18.97 -0.20 -5.74
C TYR A 175 19.30 -1.62 -5.29
N PRO A 176 20.23 -2.32 -6.00
CA PRO A 176 20.55 -3.72 -5.68
C PRO A 176 21.04 -3.92 -4.24
N GLU A 177 21.73 -2.91 -3.68
CA GLU A 177 22.24 -2.92 -2.31
C GLU A 177 21.15 -2.87 -1.24
N ARG A 178 19.94 -2.44 -1.63
CA ARG A 178 18.79 -2.33 -0.72
C ARG A 178 17.97 -3.62 -0.62
N LEU A 179 18.08 -4.52 -1.59
CA LEU A 179 17.30 -5.76 -1.63
C LEU A 179 17.48 -6.62 -0.39
N SER A 180 18.72 -6.77 0.09
CA SER A 180 19.03 -7.59 1.26
C SER A 180 18.53 -7.01 2.59
N ARG A 181 18.02 -5.78 2.57
CA ARG A 181 17.49 -5.06 3.73
C ARG A 181 15.98 -4.88 3.70
N VAL A 182 15.28 -5.49 2.72
CA VAL A 182 13.81 -5.40 2.68
C VAL A 182 13.23 -6.12 3.89
N ARG A 183 12.65 -5.34 4.80
CA ARG A 183 12.15 -5.81 6.09
C ARG A 183 10.63 -5.72 6.23
N PHE A 184 10.01 -4.79 5.51
CA PHE A 184 8.57 -4.58 5.58
C PHE A 184 8.02 -4.24 4.20
N ILE A 185 6.86 -4.82 3.86
CA ILE A 185 6.13 -4.52 2.62
C ILE A 185 4.67 -4.27 2.97
N LYS A 186 4.17 -3.05 2.67
CA LYS A 186 2.74 -2.74 2.68
C LYS A 186 2.19 -2.92 1.27
N ILE A 187 1.02 -3.55 1.16
CA ILE A 187 0.28 -3.74 -0.08
C ILE A 187 -1.16 -3.30 0.15
N ASP A 188 -1.57 -2.27 -0.56
CA ASP A 188 -2.91 -1.69 -0.52
C ASP A 188 -3.25 -1.23 -1.94
N ALA A 189 -3.78 -2.18 -2.72
CA ALA A 189 -3.96 -2.03 -4.17
C ALA A 189 -5.42 -2.18 -4.61
N GLU A 190 -6.38 -1.93 -3.68
CA GLU A 190 -7.81 -1.86 -3.96
C GLU A 190 -8.33 -3.12 -4.71
N GLY A 191 -7.90 -4.30 -4.26
CA GLY A 191 -8.29 -5.60 -4.80
C GLY A 191 -7.36 -6.19 -5.86
N TYR A 192 -6.23 -5.54 -6.16
CA TYR A 192 -5.15 -6.08 -6.99
C TYR A 192 -4.00 -6.67 -6.15
N ASP A 193 -4.22 -6.82 -4.84
CA ASP A 193 -3.22 -7.14 -3.81
C ASP A 193 -2.52 -8.48 -4.03
N LEU A 194 -3.26 -9.52 -4.44
CA LEU A 194 -2.68 -10.82 -4.77
C LEU A 194 -1.69 -10.74 -5.93
N GLN A 195 -2.02 -10.00 -7.00
CA GLN A 195 -1.16 -9.82 -8.17
C GLN A 195 0.10 -9.03 -7.80
N VAL A 196 -0.04 -8.03 -6.94
CA VAL A 196 1.08 -7.27 -6.38
C VAL A 196 1.97 -8.19 -5.56
N LEU A 197 1.41 -8.95 -4.62
CA LEU A 197 2.14 -9.89 -3.77
C LEU A 197 2.91 -10.92 -4.62
N GLN A 198 2.30 -11.44 -5.69
CA GLN A 198 2.95 -12.31 -6.66
C GLN A 198 4.10 -11.62 -7.41
N SER A 199 4.01 -10.30 -7.64
CA SER A 199 5.07 -9.53 -8.30
C SER A 199 6.32 -9.37 -7.45
N VAL A 200 6.18 -9.41 -6.13
CA VAL A 200 7.27 -9.31 -5.14
C VAL A 200 7.64 -10.66 -4.51
N GLU A 201 7.06 -11.76 -4.98
CA GLU A 201 7.23 -13.09 -4.40
C GLU A 201 8.70 -13.48 -4.20
N ALA A 202 9.58 -13.16 -5.15
CA ALA A 202 11.00 -13.46 -5.05
C ALA A 202 11.65 -12.76 -3.83
N ILE A 203 11.32 -11.49 -3.61
CA ILE A 203 11.77 -10.73 -2.44
C ILE A 203 11.21 -11.35 -1.16
N VAL A 204 9.90 -11.65 -1.15
CA VAL A 204 9.22 -12.24 0.03
C VAL A 204 9.83 -13.57 0.41
N ARG A 205 10.12 -14.45 -0.54
CA ARG A 205 10.76 -15.75 -0.28
C ARG A 205 12.19 -15.61 0.25
N GLN A 206 12.96 -14.67 -0.31
CA GLN A 206 14.38 -14.51 0.01
C GLN A 206 14.59 -13.71 1.30
N GLN A 207 13.89 -12.61 1.49
CA GLN A 207 14.13 -11.69 2.61
C GLN A 207 13.20 -11.93 3.80
N ARG A 208 12.08 -12.63 3.60
CA ARG A 208 11.12 -12.93 4.66
C ARG A 208 10.63 -11.68 5.41
N PRO A 209 10.25 -10.60 4.69
CA PRO A 209 9.80 -9.37 5.33
C PRO A 209 8.48 -9.58 6.07
N TYR A 210 8.17 -8.71 7.01
CA TYR A 210 6.80 -8.55 7.51
C TYR A 210 5.92 -7.96 6.40
N LEU A 211 4.67 -8.42 6.30
CA LEU A 211 3.74 -7.96 5.27
C LEU A 211 2.51 -7.35 5.94
N LEU A 212 2.09 -6.19 5.45
CA LEU A 212 0.78 -5.60 5.73
C LEU A 212 0.00 -5.60 4.41
N VAL A 213 -1.13 -6.32 4.36
CA VAL A 213 -1.86 -6.55 3.12
C VAL A 213 -3.34 -6.23 3.30
N GLU A 214 -3.89 -5.38 2.43
CA GLU A 214 -5.30 -5.10 2.38
C GLU A 214 -6.11 -6.32 1.93
N VAL A 215 -7.24 -6.58 2.59
CA VAL A 215 -8.27 -7.50 2.12
C VAL A 215 -9.48 -6.68 1.70
N PHE A 216 -9.46 -6.28 0.44
CA PHE A 216 -10.43 -5.36 -0.12
C PHE A 216 -11.88 -5.84 -0.01
N GLN A 217 -12.79 -4.93 0.32
CA GLN A 217 -14.20 -5.25 0.64
C GLN A 217 -14.99 -5.94 -0.49
N PHE A 218 -14.60 -5.75 -1.75
CA PHE A 218 -15.32 -6.32 -2.89
C PHE A 218 -14.73 -7.63 -3.42
N LEU A 219 -13.70 -8.17 -2.77
CA LEU A 219 -13.18 -9.49 -3.10
C LEU A 219 -14.21 -10.57 -2.75
N SER A 220 -14.41 -11.52 -3.67
CA SER A 220 -15.22 -12.71 -3.44
C SER A 220 -14.56 -13.64 -2.41
N LEU A 221 -15.33 -14.55 -1.82
CA LEU A 221 -14.80 -15.61 -0.94
C LEU A 221 -13.60 -16.32 -1.57
N GLU A 222 -13.74 -16.77 -2.82
CA GLU A 222 -12.68 -17.48 -3.54
C GLU A 222 -11.38 -16.65 -3.64
N ARG A 223 -11.49 -15.34 -3.96
CA ARG A 223 -10.33 -14.45 -4.07
C ARG A 223 -9.66 -14.22 -2.71
N ARG A 224 -10.44 -14.04 -1.64
CA ARG A 224 -9.91 -13.91 -0.27
C ARG A 224 -9.21 -15.19 0.19
N GLN A 225 -9.79 -16.36 -0.08
CA GLN A 225 -9.16 -17.65 0.19
C GLN A 225 -7.89 -17.84 -0.64
N THR A 226 -7.88 -17.41 -1.90
CA THR A 226 -6.67 -17.50 -2.74
C THR A 226 -5.54 -16.61 -2.18
N LEU A 227 -5.85 -15.39 -1.74
CA LEU A 227 -4.87 -14.52 -1.08
C LEU A 227 -4.35 -15.16 0.21
N TRP A 228 -5.25 -15.67 1.06
CA TRP A 228 -4.88 -16.35 2.29
C TRP A 228 -3.97 -17.56 2.02
N ARG A 229 -4.35 -18.46 1.11
CA ARG A 229 -3.55 -19.63 0.73
C ARG A 229 -2.17 -19.25 0.20
N PHE A 230 -2.09 -18.18 -0.56
CA PHE A 230 -0.81 -17.70 -1.09
C PHE A 230 0.12 -17.24 0.03
N LEU A 231 -0.36 -16.48 1.00
CA LEU A 231 0.41 -16.08 2.18
C LEU A 231 0.82 -17.31 3.03
N ASP A 232 -0.10 -18.25 3.23
CA ASP A 232 0.18 -19.51 3.96
C ASP A 232 1.27 -20.35 3.27
N GLN A 233 1.20 -20.52 1.94
CA GLN A 233 2.21 -21.23 1.13
C GLN A 233 3.57 -20.51 1.12
N LEU A 234 3.60 -19.20 1.29
CA LEU A 234 4.82 -18.43 1.51
C LEU A 234 5.39 -18.64 2.93
N GLY A 235 4.67 -19.34 3.81
CA GLY A 235 5.10 -19.65 5.17
C GLY A 235 4.89 -18.50 6.15
N TYR A 236 3.74 -17.84 6.09
CA TYR A 236 3.36 -16.76 7.00
C TYR A 236 2.22 -17.15 7.92
N ASP A 237 2.27 -16.68 9.16
CA ASP A 237 1.12 -16.63 10.06
C ASP A 237 0.36 -15.34 9.81
N ILE A 238 -0.95 -15.45 9.58
CA ILE A 238 -1.79 -14.35 9.09
C ILE A 238 -2.67 -13.87 10.24
N HIS A 239 -2.56 -12.60 10.59
CA HIS A 239 -3.31 -11.98 11.68
C HIS A 239 -4.12 -10.80 11.18
N HIS A 240 -5.35 -10.66 11.65
CA HIS A 240 -6.12 -9.42 11.51
C HIS A 240 -5.43 -8.30 12.26
N THR A 241 -5.37 -7.09 11.69
CA THR A 241 -4.79 -5.94 12.40
C THR A 241 -5.73 -5.41 13.49
N VAL A 242 -5.16 -4.86 14.54
CA VAL A 242 -5.93 -4.19 15.59
C VAL A 242 -6.12 -2.71 15.24
N GLY A 243 -7.39 -2.30 15.12
CA GLY A 243 -7.77 -0.90 14.83
C GLY A 243 -7.63 -0.53 13.35
N ASP A 244 -8.24 0.60 12.99
CA ASP A 244 -8.10 1.18 11.67
C ASP A 244 -6.66 1.76 11.53
N TYR A 245 -6.00 1.49 10.41
CA TYR A 245 -4.61 1.92 10.15
C TYR A 245 -3.55 1.38 11.13
N GLY A 246 -3.86 0.34 11.91
CA GLY A 246 -2.91 -0.31 12.80
C GLY A 246 -2.06 -1.36 12.09
N VAL A 247 -0.91 -1.69 12.70
CA VAL A 247 -0.04 -2.79 12.26
C VAL A 247 0.13 -3.85 13.35
N GLU A 248 -0.58 -3.72 14.44
CA GLU A 248 -0.52 -4.63 15.59
C GLU A 248 -1.23 -5.94 15.24
N PRO A 249 -0.57 -7.10 15.39
CA PRO A 249 -1.19 -8.39 15.15
C PRO A 249 -2.31 -8.65 16.17
N GLY A 250 -3.52 -8.83 15.68
CA GLY A 250 -4.67 -9.27 16.46
C GLY A 250 -4.89 -10.77 16.38
N VAL A 251 -6.13 -11.18 16.16
CA VAL A 251 -6.49 -12.61 16.05
C VAL A 251 -5.85 -13.24 14.81
N GLN A 252 -5.34 -14.44 14.96
CA GLN A 252 -4.88 -15.24 13.82
C GLN A 252 -6.09 -15.65 12.97
N ILE A 253 -5.98 -15.52 11.66
CA ILE A 253 -7.05 -15.79 10.70
C ILE A 253 -6.82 -17.16 10.07
N ALA A 254 -7.81 -18.06 10.16
CA ALA A 254 -7.86 -19.27 9.35
C ALA A 254 -8.49 -18.97 7.97
N GLU A 255 -8.32 -19.88 7.02
CA GLU A 255 -8.93 -19.76 5.68
C GLU A 255 -10.45 -19.65 5.74
N THR A 256 -11.09 -20.25 6.73
CA THR A 256 -12.54 -20.19 6.97
C THR A 256 -13.02 -18.83 7.43
N ASP A 257 -12.15 -18.01 7.97
CA ASP A 257 -12.48 -16.76 8.65
C ASP A 257 -12.41 -15.52 7.73
N VAL A 258 -11.94 -15.69 6.50
CA VAL A 258 -11.67 -14.58 5.56
C VAL A 258 -12.88 -13.71 5.21
N MET A 259 -14.09 -14.13 5.55
CA MET A 259 -15.33 -13.38 5.36
C MET A 259 -15.87 -12.76 6.65
N ASN A 260 -15.22 -12.96 7.81
CA ASN A 260 -15.71 -12.45 9.09
C ASN A 260 -15.68 -10.91 9.15
N TRP A 261 -14.87 -10.27 8.32
CA TRP A 261 -14.77 -8.82 8.21
C TRP A 261 -15.03 -8.37 6.77
N ARG A 262 -15.64 -7.21 6.63
CA ARG A 262 -16.00 -6.67 5.31
C ARG A 262 -14.78 -6.10 4.58
N HIS A 263 -14.03 -5.25 5.24
CA HIS A 263 -12.81 -4.58 4.79
C HIS A 263 -11.84 -4.61 5.96
N TYR A 264 -10.62 -5.06 5.76
CA TYR A 264 -9.64 -5.20 6.82
C TYR A 264 -8.23 -5.39 6.25
N ASP A 265 -7.26 -5.11 7.09
CA ASP A 265 -5.88 -5.43 6.80
C ASP A 265 -5.43 -6.68 7.57
N VAL A 266 -4.47 -7.38 6.99
CA VAL A 266 -3.77 -8.47 7.66
C VAL A 266 -2.30 -8.11 7.81
N VAL A 267 -1.75 -8.36 9.00
CA VAL A 267 -0.31 -8.43 9.17
C VAL A 267 0.10 -9.90 9.10
N ALA A 268 1.03 -10.19 8.18
CA ALA A 268 1.55 -11.53 8.00
C ALA A 268 2.99 -11.61 8.54
N LEU A 269 3.17 -12.51 9.50
CA LEU A 269 4.42 -12.72 10.22
C LEU A 269 5.15 -13.94 9.64
N PRO A 270 6.42 -13.83 9.25
CA PRO A 270 7.16 -14.96 8.70
C PRO A 270 7.32 -16.06 9.75
N ARG A 271 6.83 -17.28 9.47
CA ARG A 271 7.07 -18.43 10.35
C ARG A 271 8.57 -18.68 10.45
N GLN A 272 9.06 -18.87 11.66
CA GLN A 272 10.44 -19.29 11.84
C GLN A 272 10.63 -20.63 11.15
N GLN A 273 11.61 -20.73 10.24
CA GLN A 273 12.00 -22.03 9.72
C GLN A 273 12.51 -22.84 10.92
N ALA A 274 11.87 -23.98 11.19
CA ALA A 274 12.40 -24.93 12.16
C ALA A 274 13.84 -25.21 11.74
N SER A 275 14.79 -24.78 12.58
CA SER A 275 16.20 -25.00 12.31
C SER A 275 16.40 -26.51 12.17
N SER A 276 16.70 -26.98 10.96
CA SER A 276 17.21 -28.34 10.70
C SER A 276 18.63 -28.49 11.29
N ARG A 277 18.76 -28.23 12.60
CA ARG A 277 19.93 -28.54 13.41
C ARG A 277 19.55 -29.62 14.42
N ALA A 278 19.29 -30.79 13.89
CA ALA A 278 19.33 -32.02 14.70
C ALA A 278 19.69 -33.15 13.75
N ALA A 279 20.95 -33.34 13.48
CA ALA A 279 21.64 -34.60 13.17
C ALA A 279 22.96 -34.29 12.44
N ALA A 280 24.01 -34.08 13.18
CA ALA A 280 25.37 -34.44 12.79
C ALA A 280 26.13 -34.87 14.05
#